data_f52059de823cdf7be974720167a2666b
#
_entry.id   f52059de823cdf7be974720167a2666b
#
_cell.length_a   1.000
_cell.length_b   1.000
_cell.length_c   1.000
_cell.angle_alpha   90.00
_cell.angle_beta   90.00
_cell.angle_gamma   90.00
#
_symmetry.space_group_name_H-M   'P 1'
#
loop_
_entity.id
_entity.type
_entity.pdbx_description
1 polymer ?
#
loop_
_entity_poly.entity_id
_entity_poly.type
_entity_poly.pdbx_seq_one_letter_code
_entity_poly.pdbx_strand_id
1 'polypeptide(L)'
;MLFRSEPEHIKNTQQLKYFNQLNTQEFPQSMANSAAILSLPESHFDFVRLGIMLYGVSPFASINRQLLPAMELSAPILSLKSIKAGESVGYGATWQANKDTTIATIGIGYGDGYPRHAKNGTPVLINNTLCSLAGRVSMDLICVDVGKINAQVGDRAILWGNDKLRVETIAAYSDTIGYELLTGVSARVTFTQHA
;
A
#
# COMPACT_ATOMS: atom_id res chain seq x y z
N MET A 1 -13.52 8.78 -21.06
CA MET A 1 -14.19 7.72 -20.28
C MET A 1 -13.13 6.71 -19.85
N LEU A 2 -13.15 6.25 -18.62
CA LEU A 2 -12.10 5.37 -18.10
C LEU A 2 -12.50 3.91 -18.30
N PHE A 3 -11.55 3.08 -18.76
CA PHE A 3 -11.70 1.64 -18.69
C PHE A 3 -11.89 1.20 -17.24
N ARG A 4 -12.73 0.23 -17.03
CA ARG A 4 -12.87 -0.42 -15.71
C ARG A 4 -11.64 -1.31 -15.48
N SER A 5 -11.18 -1.36 -14.24
CA SER A 5 -10.08 -2.25 -13.83
C SER A 5 -10.53 -3.72 -13.68
N GLU A 6 -11.57 -4.12 -14.40
CA GLU A 6 -12.13 -5.47 -14.46
C GLU A 6 -12.00 -5.98 -15.90
N PRO A 7 -10.97 -6.77 -16.23
CA PRO A 7 -10.65 -7.14 -17.62
C PRO A 7 -11.82 -7.80 -18.36
N GLU A 8 -12.54 -8.70 -17.68
CA GLU A 8 -13.62 -9.50 -18.27
C GLU A 8 -14.96 -8.76 -18.38
N HIS A 9 -15.02 -7.49 -17.95
CA HIS A 9 -16.30 -6.77 -17.93
C HIS A 9 -16.73 -6.39 -19.35
N ILE A 10 -17.93 -6.81 -19.76
CA ILE A 10 -18.49 -6.60 -21.13
C ILE A 10 -18.45 -5.13 -21.59
N LYS A 11 -18.52 -4.18 -20.68
CA LYS A 11 -18.44 -2.75 -20.99
C LYS A 11 -17.09 -2.33 -21.57
N ASN A 12 -16.01 -3.07 -21.36
CA ASN A 12 -14.71 -2.77 -21.95
C ASN A 12 -14.77 -2.91 -23.48
N THR A 13 -15.32 -4.03 -23.97
CA THR A 13 -15.51 -4.27 -25.40
C THR A 13 -16.48 -3.25 -26.01
N GLN A 14 -17.56 -2.91 -25.30
CA GLN A 14 -18.50 -1.90 -25.77
C GLN A 14 -17.84 -0.52 -25.88
N GLN A 15 -17.05 -0.12 -24.88
CA GLN A 15 -16.33 1.16 -24.91
C GLN A 15 -15.31 1.23 -26.04
N LEU A 16 -14.55 0.16 -26.26
CA LEU A 16 -13.61 0.07 -27.36
C LEU A 16 -14.32 0.20 -28.72
N LYS A 17 -15.46 -0.50 -28.89
CA LYS A 17 -16.27 -0.41 -30.11
C LYS A 17 -16.76 1.02 -30.36
N TYR A 18 -17.31 1.68 -29.34
CA TYR A 18 -17.76 3.06 -29.45
C TYR A 18 -16.61 4.03 -29.76
N PHE A 19 -15.47 3.84 -29.13
CA PHE A 19 -14.29 4.68 -29.38
C PHE A 19 -13.84 4.56 -30.83
N ASN A 20 -13.77 3.33 -31.37
CA ASN A 20 -13.42 3.08 -32.77
C ASN A 20 -14.42 3.70 -33.77
N GLN A 21 -15.71 3.79 -33.39
CA GLN A 21 -16.73 4.42 -34.23
C GLN A 21 -16.63 5.95 -34.24
N LEU A 22 -16.13 6.56 -33.13
CA LEU A 22 -15.93 8.00 -33.04
C LEU A 22 -14.63 8.47 -33.67
N ASN A 23 -13.83 7.52 -34.18
CA ASN A 23 -12.50 7.78 -34.63
C ASN A 23 -12.48 8.75 -35.82
N THR A 24 -11.89 9.90 -35.56
CA THR A 24 -11.36 10.77 -36.60
C THR A 24 -9.86 10.47 -36.70
N GLN A 25 -9.43 9.83 -37.76
CA GLN A 25 -8.01 9.47 -38.01
C GLN A 25 -7.06 10.69 -38.03
N GLU A 26 -7.58 11.88 -37.79
CA GLU A 26 -6.83 13.14 -37.81
C GLU A 26 -6.08 13.45 -36.53
N PHE A 27 -6.40 12.78 -35.40
CA PHE A 27 -5.80 13.09 -34.11
C PHE A 27 -5.21 11.86 -33.44
N PRO A 28 -4.07 12.00 -32.75
CA PRO A 28 -3.50 10.94 -31.93
C PRO A 28 -4.48 10.49 -30.84
N GLN A 29 -4.56 9.18 -30.63
CA GLN A 29 -5.56 8.55 -29.79
C GLN A 29 -4.97 7.97 -28.51
N SER A 30 -5.71 8.03 -27.44
CA SER A 30 -5.32 7.44 -26.15
C SER A 30 -6.54 6.94 -25.40
N MET A 31 -6.58 5.66 -25.06
CA MET A 31 -7.67 5.06 -24.29
C MET A 31 -7.21 4.28 -23.07
N ALA A 32 -6.13 3.51 -23.17
CA ALA A 32 -5.67 2.59 -22.15
C ALA A 32 -5.17 3.28 -20.87
N ASN A 33 -5.70 2.89 -19.72
CA ASN A 33 -5.12 3.11 -18.39
C ASN A 33 -4.25 1.90 -18.00
N SER A 34 -3.68 1.87 -16.78
CA SER A 34 -2.81 0.78 -16.30
C SER A 34 -3.43 -0.61 -16.46
N ALA A 35 -4.73 -0.77 -16.19
CA ALA A 35 -5.40 -2.06 -16.35
C ALA A 35 -5.49 -2.48 -17.82
N ALA A 36 -5.92 -1.56 -18.69
CA ALA A 36 -6.05 -1.84 -20.11
C ALA A 36 -4.68 -2.03 -20.81
N ILE A 37 -3.63 -1.36 -20.31
CA ILE A 37 -2.26 -1.62 -20.81
C ILE A 37 -1.87 -3.09 -20.59
N LEU A 38 -2.22 -3.65 -19.45
CA LEU A 38 -1.85 -5.03 -19.09
C LEU A 38 -2.78 -6.09 -19.66
N SER A 39 -4.03 -5.76 -19.98
CA SER A 39 -5.05 -6.78 -20.32
C SER A 39 -5.78 -6.57 -21.65
N LEU A 40 -5.62 -5.43 -22.32
CA LEU A 40 -6.39 -5.10 -23.53
C LEU A 40 -5.51 -4.36 -24.56
N PRO A 41 -4.56 -5.05 -25.22
CA PRO A 41 -3.60 -4.44 -26.15
C PRO A 41 -4.25 -3.62 -27.26
N GLU A 42 -5.41 -4.04 -27.74
CA GLU A 42 -6.17 -3.33 -28.79
C GLU A 42 -6.66 -1.93 -28.38
N SER A 43 -6.56 -1.58 -27.10
CA SER A 43 -6.89 -0.26 -26.57
C SER A 43 -5.71 0.71 -26.50
N HIS A 44 -4.51 0.28 -26.85
CA HIS A 44 -3.29 1.09 -26.67
C HIS A 44 -3.28 2.32 -27.58
N PHE A 45 -3.71 2.18 -28.85
CA PHE A 45 -3.66 3.23 -29.86
C PHE A 45 -2.27 3.90 -29.91
N ASP A 46 -2.22 5.24 -30.11
CA ASP A 46 -0.96 5.98 -30.22
C ASP A 46 -0.31 6.24 -28.86
N PHE A 47 -1.11 6.38 -27.80
CA PHE A 47 -0.63 6.71 -26.45
C PHE A 47 -1.36 5.91 -25.38
N VAL A 48 -0.61 5.47 -24.37
CA VAL A 48 -1.14 4.85 -23.16
C VAL A 48 -0.99 5.79 -21.97
N ARG A 49 -1.87 5.64 -20.95
CA ARG A 49 -1.82 6.44 -19.72
C ARG A 49 -1.48 5.54 -18.55
N LEU A 50 -0.18 5.45 -18.28
CA LEU A 50 0.32 4.76 -17.10
C LEU A 50 -0.03 5.59 -15.85
N GLY A 51 -0.50 4.89 -14.84
CA GLY A 51 -0.79 5.46 -13.52
C GLY A 51 -0.19 4.58 -12.45
N ILE A 52 -1.03 3.81 -11.76
CA ILE A 52 -0.64 2.98 -10.62
C ILE A 52 0.48 1.98 -10.94
N MET A 53 0.54 1.45 -12.15
CA MET A 53 1.59 0.50 -12.54
C MET A 53 3.00 1.13 -12.55
N LEU A 54 3.14 2.45 -12.68
CA LEU A 54 4.44 3.15 -12.54
C LEU A 54 5.01 3.03 -11.13
N TYR A 55 4.13 2.89 -10.14
CA TYR A 55 4.51 2.66 -8.74
C TYR A 55 4.70 1.17 -8.42
N GLY A 56 4.62 0.31 -9.45
CA GLY A 56 4.77 -1.14 -9.29
C GLY A 56 3.57 -1.82 -8.63
N VAL A 57 2.39 -1.20 -8.65
CA VAL A 57 1.18 -1.69 -8.00
C VAL A 57 0.20 -2.22 -9.04
N SER A 58 -0.40 -3.37 -8.75
CA SER A 58 -1.39 -3.99 -9.61
C SER A 58 -2.66 -3.14 -9.73
N PRO A 59 -3.17 -2.87 -10.93
CA PRO A 59 -4.48 -2.26 -11.11
C PRO A 59 -5.64 -3.24 -10.86
N PHE A 60 -5.34 -4.52 -10.62
CA PHE A 60 -6.30 -5.59 -10.39
C PHE A 60 -6.40 -5.95 -8.90
N ALA A 61 -7.40 -6.73 -8.52
CA ALA A 61 -7.54 -7.24 -7.15
C ALA A 61 -6.39 -8.18 -6.74
N SER A 62 -5.78 -8.87 -7.70
CA SER A 62 -4.63 -9.74 -7.46
C SER A 62 -3.31 -9.00 -7.63
N ILE A 63 -2.32 -9.35 -6.82
CA ILE A 63 -0.95 -8.82 -6.95
C ILE A 63 -0.34 -9.30 -8.27
N ASN A 64 0.18 -8.38 -9.07
CA ASN A 64 0.98 -8.68 -10.25
C ASN A 64 2.48 -8.59 -9.90
N ARG A 65 3.15 -9.73 -9.80
CA ARG A 65 4.57 -9.81 -9.42
C ARG A 65 5.55 -9.35 -10.51
N GLN A 66 5.09 -9.10 -11.73
CA GLN A 66 5.91 -8.50 -12.79
C GLN A 66 6.11 -6.99 -12.58
N LEU A 67 5.21 -6.37 -11.79
CA LEU A 67 5.34 -4.97 -11.40
C LEU A 67 6.18 -4.88 -10.12
N LEU A 68 7.32 -4.21 -10.18
CA LEU A 68 8.21 -4.02 -9.04
C LEU A 68 7.83 -2.76 -8.26
N PRO A 69 7.76 -2.80 -6.91
CA PRO A 69 7.47 -1.62 -6.10
C PRO A 69 8.49 -0.52 -6.35
N ALA A 70 8.02 0.67 -6.70
CA ALA A 70 8.86 1.86 -6.96
C ALA A 70 8.77 2.92 -5.84
N MET A 71 7.86 2.74 -4.88
CA MET A 71 7.68 3.64 -3.74
C MET A 71 7.63 2.84 -2.44
N GLU A 72 8.59 3.08 -1.56
CA GLU A 72 8.62 2.49 -0.22
C GLU A 72 8.28 3.55 0.84
N LEU A 73 7.44 3.19 1.81
CA LEU A 73 7.21 3.99 3.01
C LEU A 73 7.85 3.29 4.20
N SER A 74 8.66 4.02 4.94
CA SER A 74 9.32 3.51 6.14
C SER A 74 9.47 4.59 7.21
N ALA A 75 9.64 4.17 8.46
CA ALA A 75 9.86 5.06 9.58
C ALA A 75 10.74 4.39 10.66
N PRO A 76 11.43 5.16 11.52
CA PRO A 76 12.29 4.60 12.56
C PRO A 76 11.48 4.05 13.75
N ILE A 77 12.04 3.05 14.41
CA ILE A 77 11.62 2.64 15.75
C ILE A 77 12.07 3.72 16.74
N LEU A 78 11.13 4.29 17.48
CA LEU A 78 11.40 5.34 18.48
C LEU A 78 11.61 4.78 19.88
N SER A 79 10.94 3.69 20.22
CA SER A 79 11.09 3.01 21.50
C SER A 79 10.73 1.54 21.44
N LEU A 80 11.26 0.78 22.38
CA LEU A 80 10.95 -0.63 22.60
C LEU A 80 10.54 -0.80 24.07
N LYS A 81 9.42 -1.48 24.31
CA LYS A 81 8.91 -1.74 25.65
C LYS A 81 8.48 -3.20 25.78
N SER A 82 9.08 -3.91 26.72
CA SER A 82 8.60 -5.24 27.12
C SER A 82 7.31 -5.10 27.93
N ILE A 83 6.31 -5.91 27.59
CA ILE A 83 5.02 -5.96 28.28
C ILE A 83 4.66 -7.39 28.63
N LYS A 84 3.80 -7.56 29.63
CA LYS A 84 3.34 -8.86 30.12
C LYS A 84 2.07 -9.31 29.42
N ALA A 85 1.84 -10.62 29.42
CA ALA A 85 0.55 -11.17 29.03
C ALA A 85 -0.59 -10.45 29.77
N GLY A 86 -1.65 -10.09 29.05
CA GLY A 86 -2.79 -9.35 29.59
C GLY A 86 -2.67 -7.82 29.50
N GLU A 87 -1.48 -7.25 29.28
CA GLU A 87 -1.35 -5.78 29.07
C GLU A 87 -1.87 -5.37 27.70
N SER A 88 -2.47 -4.19 27.63
CA SER A 88 -3.07 -3.63 26.41
C SER A 88 -2.23 -2.49 25.84
N VAL A 89 -2.37 -2.24 24.52
CA VAL A 89 -1.65 -1.21 23.80
C VAL A 89 -2.63 -0.34 22.99
N GLY A 90 -2.35 0.97 22.96
CA GLY A 90 -3.03 1.93 22.11
C GLY A 90 -4.41 2.39 22.64
N TYR A 91 -5.02 3.30 21.87
CA TYR A 91 -6.33 3.86 22.21
C TYR A 91 -7.45 2.83 22.27
N GLY A 92 -8.21 2.86 23.38
CA GLY A 92 -9.35 1.97 23.59
C GLY A 92 -8.98 0.54 23.91
N ALA A 93 -7.69 0.26 24.19
CA ALA A 93 -7.18 -1.08 24.55
C ALA A 93 -7.69 -2.19 23.60
N THR A 94 -7.72 -1.89 22.28
CA THR A 94 -8.27 -2.79 21.26
C THR A 94 -7.36 -3.96 20.93
N TRP A 95 -6.14 -3.97 21.47
CA TRP A 95 -5.18 -5.05 21.37
C TRP A 95 -4.65 -5.39 22.77
N GLN A 96 -4.51 -6.65 23.06
CA GLN A 96 -4.00 -7.18 24.31
C GLN A 96 -2.97 -8.26 24.05
N ALA A 97 -1.87 -8.24 24.80
CA ALA A 97 -0.82 -9.24 24.71
C ALA A 97 -1.31 -10.61 25.22
N ASN A 98 -1.25 -11.63 24.39
CA ASN A 98 -1.59 -13.01 24.77
C ASN A 98 -0.44 -13.75 25.46
N LYS A 99 0.77 -13.19 25.44
CA LYS A 99 2.01 -13.66 26.07
C LYS A 99 2.93 -12.49 26.33
N ASP A 100 3.95 -12.68 27.15
CA ASP A 100 5.04 -11.70 27.31
C ASP A 100 5.67 -11.40 25.96
N THR A 101 5.76 -10.12 25.61
CA THR A 101 6.25 -9.70 24.29
C THR A 101 6.93 -8.32 24.36
N THR A 102 7.49 -7.86 23.25
CA THR A 102 8.06 -6.52 23.10
C THR A 102 7.26 -5.74 22.07
N ILE A 103 6.88 -4.52 22.44
CA ILE A 103 6.21 -3.56 21.55
C ILE A 103 7.21 -2.53 21.08
N ALA A 104 7.30 -2.35 19.76
CA ALA A 104 7.99 -1.23 19.14
C ALA A 104 7.00 -0.10 18.88
N THR A 105 7.39 1.14 19.24
CA THR A 105 6.69 2.35 18.80
C THR A 105 7.40 2.90 17.59
N ILE A 106 6.68 3.05 16.47
CA ILE A 106 7.20 3.54 15.20
C ILE A 106 6.75 4.98 14.98
N GLY A 107 7.66 5.84 14.50
CA GLY A 107 7.44 7.26 14.28
C GLY A 107 6.67 7.56 12.99
N ILE A 108 5.47 7.03 12.86
CA ILE A 108 4.55 7.28 11.74
C ILE A 108 3.11 7.03 12.17
N GLY A 109 2.18 7.83 11.66
CA GLY A 109 0.76 7.66 11.93
C GLY A 109 -0.13 8.18 10.80
N TYR A 110 -1.42 8.39 11.09
CA TYR A 110 -2.36 8.84 10.05
C TYR A 110 -2.10 10.28 9.60
N GLY A 111 -1.44 11.11 10.40
CA GLY A 111 -0.99 12.45 10.02
C GLY A 111 0.06 12.43 8.89
N ASP A 112 0.77 11.31 8.73
CA ASP A 112 1.78 11.09 7.70
C ASP A 112 1.20 10.39 6.46
N GLY A 113 -0.07 9.94 6.56
CA GLY A 113 -0.75 9.22 5.49
C GLY A 113 -0.81 7.69 5.69
N TYR A 114 -0.35 7.18 6.85
CA TYR A 114 -0.58 5.77 7.16
C TYR A 114 -2.07 5.53 7.49
N PRO A 115 -2.71 4.45 6.98
CA PRO A 115 -4.15 4.32 7.06
C PRO A 115 -4.65 4.20 8.52
N ARG A 116 -5.54 5.13 8.93
CA ARG A 116 -6.15 5.13 10.27
C ARG A 116 -6.96 3.86 10.56
N HIS A 117 -7.48 3.23 9.50
CA HIS A 117 -8.33 2.03 9.56
C HIS A 117 -7.53 0.72 9.50
N ALA A 118 -6.20 0.77 9.46
CA ALA A 118 -5.38 -0.44 9.54
C ALA A 118 -5.74 -1.26 10.78
N LYS A 119 -6.09 -2.53 10.56
CA LYS A 119 -6.56 -3.46 11.60
C LYS A 119 -5.39 -3.99 12.42
N ASN A 120 -5.66 -4.45 13.64
CA ASN A 120 -4.71 -5.27 14.40
C ASN A 120 -4.22 -6.43 13.54
N GLY A 121 -2.92 -6.70 13.58
CA GLY A 121 -2.30 -7.72 12.76
C GLY A 121 -1.84 -7.24 11.38
N THR A 122 -2.11 -5.98 10.98
CA THR A 122 -1.52 -5.40 9.77
C THR A 122 -0.01 -5.57 9.79
N PRO A 123 0.60 -6.16 8.74
CA PRO A 123 2.02 -6.46 8.74
C PRO A 123 2.88 -5.18 8.64
N VAL A 124 4.00 -5.21 9.35
CA VAL A 124 5.10 -4.23 9.30
C VAL A 124 6.40 -5.00 9.20
N LEU A 125 7.27 -4.66 8.25
CA LEU A 125 8.52 -5.39 8.06
C LEU A 125 9.65 -4.71 8.83
N ILE A 126 10.24 -5.44 9.79
CA ILE A 126 11.36 -4.97 10.63
C ILE A 126 12.44 -6.04 10.59
N ASN A 127 13.67 -5.66 10.29
CA ASN A 127 14.83 -6.56 10.21
C ASN A 127 14.50 -7.84 9.43
N ASN A 128 13.86 -7.67 8.24
CA ASN A 128 13.47 -8.75 7.34
C ASN A 128 12.39 -9.73 7.88
N THR A 129 11.75 -9.40 9.01
CA THR A 129 10.69 -10.18 9.67
C THR A 129 9.38 -9.40 9.65
N LEU A 130 8.29 -10.06 9.26
CA LEU A 130 6.95 -9.48 9.34
C LEU A 130 6.47 -9.52 10.80
N CYS A 131 6.23 -8.32 11.34
CA CYS A 131 5.66 -8.06 12.66
C CYS A 131 4.22 -7.57 12.52
N SER A 132 3.46 -7.50 13.61
CA SER A 132 2.04 -7.21 13.57
C SER A 132 1.71 -5.88 14.23
N LEU A 133 0.92 -5.02 13.57
CA LEU A 133 0.33 -3.83 14.18
C LEU A 133 -0.46 -4.22 15.43
N ALA A 134 -0.20 -3.53 16.53
CA ALA A 134 -0.81 -3.73 17.84
C ALA A 134 -1.54 -2.47 18.31
N GLY A 135 -2.86 -2.51 18.36
CA GLY A 135 -3.69 -1.38 18.73
C GLY A 135 -4.02 -0.44 17.57
N ARG A 136 -4.67 0.67 17.87
CA ARG A 136 -5.12 1.65 16.88
C ARG A 136 -3.99 2.56 16.43
N VAL A 137 -3.97 2.87 15.14
CA VAL A 137 -3.10 3.89 14.56
C VAL A 137 -3.40 5.26 15.19
N SER A 138 -2.37 5.93 15.71
CA SER A 138 -2.43 7.30 16.24
C SER A 138 -2.07 8.33 15.16
N MET A 139 -2.11 9.62 15.48
CA MET A 139 -1.78 10.67 14.53
C MET A 139 -0.34 10.57 14.03
N ASP A 140 0.62 10.32 14.94
CA ASP A 140 2.05 10.39 14.67
C ASP A 140 2.79 9.08 14.99
N LEU A 141 2.08 8.07 15.53
CA LEU A 141 2.69 6.84 16.03
C LEU A 141 1.84 5.61 15.72
N ILE A 142 2.53 4.49 15.50
CA ILE A 142 1.94 3.15 15.53
C ILE A 142 2.71 2.26 16.51
N CYS A 143 2.02 1.29 17.08
CA CYS A 143 2.63 0.24 17.90
C CYS A 143 2.65 -1.08 17.13
N VAL A 144 3.73 -1.82 17.26
CA VAL A 144 3.96 -3.08 16.56
C VAL A 144 4.46 -4.14 17.55
N ASP A 145 3.80 -5.29 17.58
CA ASP A 145 4.31 -6.44 18.34
C ASP A 145 5.48 -7.06 17.57
N VAL A 146 6.67 -6.86 18.10
CA VAL A 146 7.91 -7.38 17.50
C VAL A 146 8.33 -8.73 18.13
N GLY A 147 7.62 -9.18 19.15
CA GLY A 147 7.91 -10.47 19.79
C GLY A 147 9.32 -10.54 20.35
N LYS A 148 10.09 -11.50 19.83
CA LYS A 148 11.47 -11.76 20.26
C LYS A 148 12.50 -11.44 19.17
N ILE A 149 12.13 -10.72 18.12
CA ILE A 149 13.13 -10.33 17.11
C ILE A 149 14.15 -9.38 17.72
N ASN A 150 15.37 -9.42 17.22
CA ASN A 150 16.40 -8.48 17.63
C ASN A 150 16.17 -7.13 16.92
N ALA A 151 15.29 -6.29 17.52
CA ALA A 151 15.01 -4.94 17.06
C ALA A 151 15.66 -3.92 18.00
N GLN A 152 16.09 -2.79 17.47
CA GLN A 152 16.72 -1.69 18.21
C GLN A 152 16.03 -0.36 17.89
N VAL A 153 16.13 0.60 18.80
CA VAL A 153 15.74 1.99 18.54
C VAL A 153 16.58 2.52 17.39
N GLY A 154 15.92 3.16 16.43
CA GLY A 154 16.53 3.62 15.18
C GLY A 154 16.45 2.63 14.01
N ASP A 155 16.13 1.36 14.27
CA ASP A 155 15.89 0.40 13.17
C ASP A 155 14.75 0.87 12.28
N ARG A 156 14.85 0.56 10.99
CA ARG A 156 13.89 0.92 9.97
C ARG A 156 12.73 -0.07 9.93
N ALA A 157 11.53 0.41 10.18
CA ALA A 157 10.29 -0.30 9.97
C ALA A 157 9.72 0.06 8.61
N ILE A 158 9.54 -0.92 7.73
CA ILE A 158 8.96 -0.73 6.39
C ILE A 158 7.47 -1.01 6.48
N LEU A 159 6.65 -0.02 6.07
CA LEU A 159 5.19 -0.07 6.12
C LEU A 159 4.60 -0.64 4.82
N TRP A 160 5.25 -0.39 3.68
CA TRP A 160 5.01 -1.01 2.37
C TRP A 160 6.12 -0.66 1.38
N GLY A 161 6.13 -1.32 0.23
CA GLY A 161 6.91 -0.93 -0.94
C GLY A 161 8.11 -1.81 -1.25
N ASN A 162 8.09 -3.07 -0.80
CA ASN A 162 9.04 -4.08 -1.27
C ASN A 162 8.34 -5.42 -1.59
N ASP A 163 9.09 -6.39 -2.06
CA ASP A 163 8.53 -7.69 -2.49
C ASP A 163 7.88 -8.49 -1.36
N LYS A 164 8.34 -8.30 -0.10
CA LYS A 164 7.80 -8.98 1.08
C LYS A 164 6.56 -8.29 1.64
N LEU A 165 6.48 -6.97 1.46
CA LEU A 165 5.39 -6.17 2.01
C LEU A 165 4.93 -5.13 0.97
N ARG A 166 3.99 -5.55 0.15
CA ARG A 166 3.40 -4.73 -0.91
C ARG A 166 2.31 -3.81 -0.36
N VAL A 167 2.13 -2.65 -1.01
CA VAL A 167 1.09 -1.70 -0.61
C VAL A 167 -0.32 -2.31 -0.71
N GLU A 168 -0.56 -3.20 -1.66
CA GLU A 168 -1.83 -3.93 -1.82
C GLU A 168 -2.17 -4.75 -0.58
N THR A 169 -1.16 -5.31 0.10
CA THR A 169 -1.36 -6.03 1.36
C THR A 169 -1.89 -5.09 2.44
N ILE A 170 -1.27 -3.91 2.60
CA ILE A 170 -1.71 -2.92 3.58
C ILE A 170 -3.11 -2.39 3.25
N ALA A 171 -3.38 -2.16 1.96
CA ALA A 171 -4.69 -1.73 1.49
C ALA A 171 -5.79 -2.74 1.89
N ALA A 172 -5.55 -4.05 1.71
CA ALA A 172 -6.48 -5.09 2.12
C ALA A 172 -6.74 -5.11 3.64
N TYR A 173 -5.72 -4.89 4.48
CA TYR A 173 -5.87 -4.77 5.93
C TYR A 173 -6.60 -3.49 6.37
N SER A 174 -6.73 -2.52 5.48
CA SER A 174 -7.31 -1.20 5.75
C SER A 174 -8.64 -0.97 5.01
N ASP A 175 -9.21 -2.01 4.38
CA ASP A 175 -10.44 -1.95 3.57
C ASP A 175 -10.40 -0.85 2.50
N THR A 176 -9.24 -0.68 1.83
CA THR A 176 -9.01 0.32 0.79
C THR A 176 -8.21 -0.24 -0.38
N ILE A 177 -7.73 0.62 -1.26
CA ILE A 177 -6.95 0.28 -2.46
C ILE A 177 -5.58 0.95 -2.44
N GLY A 178 -4.60 0.35 -3.13
CA GLY A 178 -3.23 0.88 -3.20
C GLY A 178 -3.15 2.32 -3.72
N TYR A 179 -4.07 2.73 -4.58
CA TYR A 179 -4.17 4.11 -5.08
C TYR A 179 -4.30 5.13 -3.94
N GLU A 180 -5.22 4.87 -3.00
CA GLU A 180 -5.47 5.76 -1.87
C GLU A 180 -4.24 5.86 -0.97
N LEU A 181 -3.60 4.74 -0.67
CA LEU A 181 -2.42 4.73 0.19
C LEU A 181 -1.25 5.50 -0.43
N LEU A 182 -0.98 5.29 -1.73
CA LEU A 182 0.12 5.98 -2.40
C LEU A 182 -0.11 7.49 -2.54
N THR A 183 -1.35 7.91 -2.78
CA THR A 183 -1.71 9.33 -2.91
C THR A 183 -1.94 10.01 -1.56
N GLY A 184 -2.18 9.23 -0.51
CA GLY A 184 -2.46 9.70 0.84
C GLY A 184 -1.22 10.08 1.65
N VAL A 185 -0.01 9.76 1.19
CA VAL A 185 1.23 10.15 1.89
C VAL A 185 1.32 11.67 1.95
N SER A 186 1.41 12.20 3.18
CA SER A 186 1.36 13.65 3.42
C SER A 186 2.69 14.34 3.13
N ALA A 187 2.65 15.67 2.98
CA ALA A 187 3.85 16.50 2.79
C ALA A 187 4.80 16.51 4.02
N ARG A 188 4.39 15.92 5.16
CA ARG A 188 5.24 15.74 6.34
C ARG A 188 6.33 14.68 6.12
N VAL A 189 6.09 13.76 5.21
CA VAL A 189 7.03 12.68 4.90
C VAL A 189 8.11 13.17 3.94
N THR A 190 9.36 12.96 4.31
CA THR A 190 10.49 13.31 3.45
C THR A 190 10.60 12.29 2.31
N PHE A 191 10.60 12.78 1.08
CA PHE A 191 10.86 11.96 -0.09
C PHE A 191 12.36 11.93 -0.40
N THR A 192 12.89 10.73 -0.58
CA THR A 192 14.28 10.50 -1.04
C THR A 192 14.25 9.69 -2.33
N GLN A 193 15.17 9.99 -3.25
CA GLN A 193 15.35 9.18 -4.46
C GLN A 193 16.60 8.32 -4.28
N HIS A 194 16.47 7.05 -4.64
CA HIS A 194 17.58 6.12 -4.74
C HIS A 194 17.79 5.81 -6.22
N ALA A 195 19.02 6.03 -6.71
CA ALA A 195 19.42 5.68 -8.06
C ALA A 195 19.65 4.18 -8.19
#